data_b5c079704d77b57a08d797f41f987108
#
_entry.id   b5c079704d77b57a08d797f41f987108
#
_cell.length_a   1.000
_cell.length_b   1.000
_cell.length_c   1.000
_cell.angle_alpha   90.00
_cell.angle_beta   90.00
_cell.angle_gamma   90.00
#
_symmetry.space_group_name_H-M   'P 1'
#
loop_
_entity.id
_entity.type
_entity.pdbx_description
1 polymer ?
#
loop_
_entity_poly.entity_id
_entity_poly.type
_entity_poly.pdbx_seq_one_letter_code
_entity_poly.pdbx_strand_id
1 'polypeptide(L)'
;MRREYRGVSRRAKSLLLRPEGVDVDFKREINGIKSRDLVSFANSSIGGTILVGVDEYTSADGLQRGKVVGCGVDDTARLSLINKATDCYPIVEIELVVENIARKPFFRIEIAPGSKRPYCTQRGEYAIRADARSRALYPEELLAMFMDREGELFVSRFRDAVHQLEHRLGLMDHAFGDGMLQLTSHVEELDCQVRRTLNRVDQMTDSAKKRSRNMLQALRDSQESISGLEAILIANNGNPSGRLDLLRDIQERLSLLTENLDQTESVSISEAETGSRT
;
A
#
# COMPACT_ATOMS: atom_id res chain seq x y z
N MET A 1 -9.67 25.04 -11.92
CA MET A 1 -10.68 26.09 -11.68
C MET A 1 -10.66 26.40 -10.19
N ARG A 2 -10.46 27.68 -9.76
CA ARG A 2 -10.45 28.03 -8.32
C ARG A 2 -11.89 27.91 -7.81
N ARG A 3 -12.15 27.01 -6.86
CA ARG A 3 -13.45 26.91 -6.19
C ARG A 3 -13.40 27.71 -4.89
N GLU A 4 -14.23 28.74 -4.79
CA GLU A 4 -14.27 29.67 -3.66
C GLU A 4 -15.72 29.92 -3.23
N TYR A 5 -15.96 29.83 -1.92
CA TYR A 5 -17.28 30.08 -1.33
C TYR A 5 -17.24 31.32 -0.43
N ARG A 6 -18.18 32.25 -0.64
CA ARG A 6 -18.30 33.45 0.22
C ARG A 6 -18.60 33.10 1.67
N GLY A 7 -19.41 32.08 1.90
CA GLY A 7 -19.74 31.50 3.20
C GLY A 7 -19.25 30.06 3.32
N VAL A 8 -19.66 29.37 4.39
CA VAL A 8 -19.36 27.96 4.59
C VAL A 8 -20.32 27.12 3.77
N SER A 9 -19.82 26.29 2.87
CA SER A 9 -20.62 25.39 2.03
C SER A 9 -21.37 24.35 2.86
N ARG A 10 -22.41 23.70 2.26
CA ARG A 10 -23.14 22.62 2.95
C ARG A 10 -22.21 21.46 3.34
N ARG A 11 -21.28 21.10 2.45
CA ARG A 11 -20.30 20.04 2.71
C ARG A 11 -19.38 20.40 3.86
N ALA A 12 -18.80 21.60 3.86
CA ALA A 12 -17.94 22.03 4.96
C ALA A 12 -18.70 22.10 6.29
N LYS A 13 -19.97 22.54 6.29
CA LYS A 13 -20.81 22.53 7.49
C LYS A 13 -21.03 21.12 8.05
N SER A 14 -21.32 20.15 7.18
CA SER A 14 -21.53 18.77 7.60
C SER A 14 -20.26 18.15 8.20
N LEU A 15 -19.07 18.51 7.67
CA LEU A 15 -17.79 18.04 8.18
C LEU A 15 -17.45 18.66 9.54
N LEU A 16 -17.73 19.98 9.72
CA LEU A 16 -17.48 20.70 10.97
C LEU A 16 -18.34 20.18 12.15
N LEU A 17 -19.48 19.59 11.87
CA LEU A 17 -20.38 19.03 12.89
C LEU A 17 -19.97 17.64 13.38
N ARG A 18 -19.01 17.01 12.71
CA ARG A 18 -18.51 15.66 13.01
C ARG A 18 -17.18 15.74 13.75
N PRO A 19 -16.83 14.74 14.57
CA PRO A 19 -15.49 14.61 15.11
C PRO A 19 -14.49 14.27 14.02
N GLU A 20 -13.21 14.45 14.30
CA GLU A 20 -12.14 13.87 13.50
C GLU A 20 -12.30 12.34 13.41
N GLY A 21 -11.93 11.77 12.27
CA GLY A 21 -12.11 10.36 12.01
C GLY A 21 -11.29 9.87 10.85
N VAL A 22 -11.74 8.77 10.25
CA VAL A 22 -11.07 8.14 9.11
C VAL A 22 -11.15 8.97 7.84
N ASP A 23 -12.16 9.83 7.70
CA ASP A 23 -12.45 10.61 6.50
C ASP A 23 -12.31 12.13 6.70
N VAL A 24 -12.09 12.61 7.94
CA VAL A 24 -11.98 14.05 8.26
C VAL A 24 -10.83 14.30 9.22
N ASP A 25 -10.09 15.37 8.96
CA ASP A 25 -9.00 15.86 9.82
C ASP A 25 -9.05 17.40 9.92
N PHE A 26 -8.80 17.94 11.11
CA PHE A 26 -8.77 19.38 11.34
C PHE A 26 -7.34 19.85 11.60
N LYS A 27 -6.99 20.96 10.98
CA LYS A 27 -5.68 21.58 11.18
C LYS A 27 -5.89 23.08 11.40
N ARG A 28 -5.35 23.57 12.49
CA ARG A 28 -5.43 24.98 12.83
C ARG A 28 -4.69 25.86 11.83
N GLU A 29 -3.54 25.37 11.34
CA GLU A 29 -2.62 26.11 10.47
C GLU A 29 -2.11 25.25 9.33
N ILE A 30 -1.69 25.88 8.24
CA ILE A 30 -1.13 25.21 7.04
C ILE A 30 0.14 24.43 7.39
N ASN A 31 0.96 24.95 8.31
CA ASN A 31 2.19 24.30 8.75
C ASN A 31 1.93 23.00 9.52
N GLY A 32 0.73 22.85 10.08
CA GLY A 32 0.29 21.62 10.75
C GLY A 32 0.06 20.44 9.80
N ILE A 33 -0.09 20.70 8.50
CA ILE A 33 -0.24 19.66 7.49
C ILE A 33 1.13 19.13 7.09
N LYS A 34 1.27 17.80 7.09
CA LYS A 34 2.46 17.09 6.61
C LYS A 34 2.10 16.28 5.36
N SER A 35 3.08 16.04 4.47
CA SER A 35 2.88 15.15 3.32
C SER A 35 2.40 13.76 3.75
N ARG A 36 2.78 13.29 4.95
CA ARG A 36 2.28 12.07 5.57
C ARG A 36 0.75 12.05 5.74
N ASP A 37 0.14 13.19 6.06
CA ASP A 37 -1.32 13.26 6.23
C ASP A 37 -2.02 13.08 4.88
N LEU A 38 -1.50 13.70 3.81
CA LEU A 38 -2.00 13.54 2.44
C LEU A 38 -1.87 12.08 1.98
N VAL A 39 -0.70 11.48 2.19
CA VAL A 39 -0.43 10.07 1.88
C VAL A 39 -1.39 9.15 2.63
N SER A 40 -1.69 9.44 3.90
CA SER A 40 -2.56 8.58 4.71
C SER A 40 -3.99 8.52 4.20
N PHE A 41 -4.52 9.63 3.68
CA PHE A 41 -5.83 9.67 3.03
C PHE A 41 -5.80 9.04 1.64
N ALA A 42 -4.74 9.27 0.84
CA ALA A 42 -4.60 8.67 -0.47
C ALA A 42 -4.52 7.13 -0.41
N ASN A 43 -3.91 6.59 0.65
CA ASN A 43 -3.84 5.14 0.88
C ASN A 43 -5.14 4.56 1.49
N SER A 44 -6.02 5.40 2.03
CA SER A 44 -7.33 4.97 2.52
C SER A 44 -8.24 4.54 1.37
N SER A 45 -9.13 3.60 1.62
CA SER A 45 -10.13 3.14 0.63
C SER A 45 -11.21 4.18 0.32
N ILE A 46 -11.41 5.14 1.22
CA ILE A 46 -12.46 6.16 1.10
C ILE A 46 -11.91 7.56 0.79
N GLY A 47 -10.59 7.75 0.87
CA GLY A 47 -10.00 9.08 0.83
C GLY A 47 -10.33 9.89 2.07
N GLY A 48 -10.46 11.23 1.93
CA GLY A 48 -10.88 12.08 3.04
C GLY A 48 -10.77 13.57 2.76
N THR A 49 -11.03 14.35 3.79
CA THR A 49 -11.01 15.82 3.72
C THR A 49 -10.23 16.39 4.90
N ILE A 50 -9.29 17.32 4.61
CA ILE A 50 -8.60 18.09 5.63
C ILE A 50 -9.16 19.51 5.63
N LEU A 51 -9.60 20.00 6.79
CA LEU A 51 -10.04 21.38 6.97
C LEU A 51 -8.92 22.18 7.67
N VAL A 52 -8.38 23.17 6.99
CA VAL A 52 -7.25 24.00 7.49
C VAL A 52 -7.73 25.38 7.87
N GLY A 53 -7.44 25.83 9.05
CA GLY A 53 -8.04 27.01 9.70
C GLY A 53 -9.19 26.60 10.60
N VAL A 54 -9.21 25.35 11.02
CA VAL A 54 -10.23 24.77 11.91
C VAL A 54 -9.53 24.18 13.13
N ASP A 55 -10.07 24.50 14.29
CA ASP A 55 -9.63 23.96 15.58
C ASP A 55 -10.66 22.98 16.12
N GLU A 56 -10.22 21.99 16.84
CA GLU A 56 -11.11 21.03 17.49
C GLU A 56 -11.61 21.61 18.82
N TYR A 57 -12.89 21.46 19.10
CA TYR A 57 -13.45 21.84 20.38
C TYR A 57 -14.50 20.85 20.85
N THR A 58 -14.61 20.66 22.15
CA THR A 58 -15.68 19.87 22.75
C THR A 58 -16.89 20.75 22.96
N SER A 59 -18.00 20.40 22.35
CA SER A 59 -19.29 21.06 22.47
C SER A 59 -19.91 20.79 23.86
N ALA A 60 -20.89 21.59 24.26
CA ALA A 60 -21.57 21.45 25.55
C ALA A 60 -22.27 20.07 25.74
N ASP A 61 -22.57 19.40 24.66
CA ASP A 61 -23.11 18.05 24.59
C ASP A 61 -22.03 16.94 24.70
N GLY A 62 -20.76 17.30 24.91
CA GLY A 62 -19.62 16.39 25.01
C GLY A 62 -19.08 15.88 23.66
N LEU A 63 -19.66 16.33 22.54
CA LEU A 63 -19.21 15.92 21.20
C LEU A 63 -18.08 16.81 20.70
N GLN A 64 -17.07 16.19 20.12
CA GLN A 64 -15.98 16.90 19.42
C GLN A 64 -16.46 17.42 18.06
N ARG A 65 -16.17 18.67 17.76
CA ARG A 65 -16.57 19.36 16.54
C ARG A 65 -15.49 20.32 16.06
N GLY A 66 -15.53 20.68 14.77
CA GLY A 66 -14.63 21.68 14.20
C GLY A 66 -15.13 23.12 14.44
N LYS A 67 -14.26 24.00 14.97
CA LYS A 67 -14.49 25.43 15.11
C LYS A 67 -13.63 26.19 14.13
N VAL A 68 -14.25 26.96 13.24
CA VAL A 68 -13.54 27.78 12.27
C VAL A 68 -12.80 28.91 12.98
N VAL A 69 -11.48 28.90 12.93
CA VAL A 69 -10.59 29.95 13.40
C VAL A 69 -10.12 30.84 12.27
N GLY A 70 -10.03 30.27 11.05
CA GLY A 70 -9.53 30.92 9.84
C GLY A 70 -8.02 30.75 9.68
N CYS A 71 -7.54 30.84 8.45
CA CYS A 71 -6.11 30.85 8.11
C CYS A 71 -5.85 31.77 6.91
N GLY A 72 -4.57 32.05 6.61
CA GLY A 72 -4.19 32.72 5.36
C GLY A 72 -4.53 31.85 4.15
N VAL A 73 -5.18 32.44 3.14
CA VAL A 73 -5.60 31.72 1.92
C VAL A 73 -4.98 32.34 0.65
N ASP A 74 -3.83 32.97 0.83
CA ASP A 74 -3.04 33.58 -0.25
C ASP A 74 -2.44 32.51 -1.19
N ASP A 75 -1.84 32.98 -2.28
CA ASP A 75 -1.21 32.11 -3.26
C ASP A 75 -0.01 31.35 -2.68
N THR A 76 0.71 31.92 -1.73
CA THR A 76 1.82 31.27 -1.02
C THR A 76 1.33 30.08 -0.21
N ALA A 77 0.22 30.24 0.50
CA ALA A 77 -0.45 29.18 1.23
C ALA A 77 -0.89 28.03 0.31
N ARG A 78 -1.50 28.38 -0.84
CA ARG A 78 -1.91 27.41 -1.85
C ARG A 78 -0.72 26.64 -2.42
N LEU A 79 0.35 27.32 -2.80
CA LEU A 79 1.57 26.72 -3.31
C LEU A 79 2.21 25.77 -2.29
N SER A 80 2.23 26.16 -1.01
CA SER A 80 2.72 25.30 0.06
C SER A 80 1.95 23.97 0.15
N LEU A 81 0.62 24.01 0.01
CA LEU A 81 -0.21 22.81 0.02
C LEU A 81 0.01 21.94 -1.23
N ILE A 82 0.10 22.57 -2.40
CA ILE A 82 0.37 21.86 -3.66
C ILE A 82 1.75 21.21 -3.62
N ASN A 83 2.78 21.91 -3.13
CA ASN A 83 4.13 21.37 -3.01
C ASN A 83 4.15 20.11 -2.10
N LYS A 84 3.44 20.17 -0.96
CA LYS A 84 3.32 18.99 -0.08
C LYS A 84 2.67 17.77 -0.76
N ALA A 85 1.73 18.00 -1.67
CA ALA A 85 1.09 16.95 -2.45
C ALA A 85 2.00 16.42 -3.56
N THR A 86 2.78 17.31 -4.21
CA THR A 86 3.77 16.96 -5.24
C THR A 86 4.99 16.24 -4.65
N ASP A 87 5.32 16.50 -3.39
CA ASP A 87 6.38 15.80 -2.66
C ASP A 87 6.02 14.34 -2.29
N CYS A 88 4.81 13.90 -2.61
CA CYS A 88 4.39 12.51 -2.42
C CYS A 88 4.68 11.68 -3.66
N TYR A 89 4.91 10.39 -3.48
CA TYR A 89 5.11 9.46 -4.58
C TYR A 89 4.18 8.24 -4.47
N PRO A 90 3.36 7.98 -5.49
CA PRO A 90 2.98 8.88 -6.60
C PRO A 90 2.46 10.22 -6.10
N ILE A 91 2.38 11.23 -6.98
CA ILE A 91 1.80 12.55 -6.64
C ILE A 91 0.37 12.35 -6.14
N VAL A 92 0.05 12.94 -4.99
CA VAL A 92 -1.30 12.89 -4.43
C VAL A 92 -2.15 13.98 -5.08
N GLU A 93 -3.23 13.58 -5.72
CA GLU A 93 -4.20 14.51 -6.30
C GLU A 93 -5.05 15.12 -5.19
N ILE A 94 -5.03 16.45 -5.07
CA ILE A 94 -5.80 17.20 -4.09
C ILE A 94 -6.69 18.22 -4.78
N GLU A 95 -7.91 18.37 -4.28
CA GLU A 95 -8.79 19.47 -4.67
C GLU A 95 -8.81 20.52 -3.54
N LEU A 96 -8.31 21.73 -3.86
CA LEU A 96 -8.27 22.86 -2.92
C LEU A 96 -9.49 23.75 -3.10
N VAL A 97 -10.27 23.92 -2.06
CA VAL A 97 -11.43 24.81 -2.01
C VAL A 97 -11.26 25.81 -0.90
N VAL A 98 -11.51 27.08 -1.18
CA VAL A 98 -11.55 28.13 -0.15
C VAL A 98 -12.97 28.33 0.33
N GLU A 99 -13.16 28.21 1.61
CA GLU A 99 -14.43 28.36 2.30
C GLU A 99 -14.45 29.66 3.11
N ASN A 100 -15.64 30.27 3.23
CA ASN A 100 -15.93 31.40 4.14
C ASN A 100 -15.05 32.64 3.94
N ILE A 101 -14.80 33.03 2.69
CA ILE A 101 -13.93 34.18 2.34
C ILE A 101 -14.39 35.48 3.00
N ALA A 102 -15.69 35.68 3.17
CA ALA A 102 -16.24 36.91 3.68
C ALA A 102 -15.93 37.21 5.17
N ARG A 103 -15.52 36.20 5.96
CA ARG A 103 -15.32 36.37 7.42
C ARG A 103 -13.99 35.78 7.88
N LYS A 104 -13.93 34.46 8.02
CA LYS A 104 -12.77 33.67 8.46
C LYS A 104 -12.48 32.67 7.40
N PRO A 105 -11.65 32.96 6.40
CA PRO A 105 -11.36 32.05 5.33
C PRO A 105 -10.59 30.84 5.85
N PHE A 106 -10.86 29.69 5.24
CA PHE A 106 -10.17 28.45 5.53
C PHE A 106 -10.13 27.54 4.30
N PHE A 107 -9.17 26.61 4.26
CA PHE A 107 -9.09 25.64 3.18
C PHE A 107 -9.86 24.38 3.52
N ARG A 108 -10.52 23.84 2.51
CA ARG A 108 -11.00 22.47 2.45
C ARG A 108 -10.22 21.73 1.38
N ILE A 109 -9.45 20.74 1.79
CA ILE A 109 -8.62 19.91 0.94
C ILE A 109 -9.32 18.57 0.80
N GLU A 110 -9.81 18.25 -0.40
CA GLU A 110 -10.40 16.97 -0.68
C GLU A 110 -9.36 16.06 -1.32
N ILE A 111 -9.23 14.85 -0.82
CA ILE A 111 -8.29 13.84 -1.24
C ILE A 111 -9.09 12.59 -1.59
N ALA A 112 -9.16 12.29 -2.89
CA ALA A 112 -9.78 11.06 -3.33
C ALA A 112 -8.95 9.84 -2.93
N PRO A 113 -9.56 8.66 -2.78
CA PRO A 113 -8.79 7.43 -2.63
C PRO A 113 -7.87 7.26 -3.85
N GLY A 114 -6.59 7.06 -3.59
CA GLY A 114 -5.60 6.99 -4.65
C GLY A 114 -5.77 5.75 -5.53
N SER A 115 -5.70 5.94 -6.85
CA SER A 115 -5.79 4.86 -7.84
C SER A 115 -4.49 4.07 -8.00
N LYS A 116 -3.36 4.63 -7.53
CA LYS A 116 -2.02 4.05 -7.69
C LYS A 116 -1.38 3.69 -6.34
N ARG A 117 -2.18 3.21 -5.40
CA ARG A 117 -1.68 2.79 -4.08
C ARG A 117 -0.62 1.67 -4.20
N PRO A 118 0.37 1.64 -3.30
CA PRO A 118 0.57 2.52 -2.15
C PRO A 118 1.30 3.83 -2.49
N TYR A 119 0.90 4.91 -1.80
CA TYR A 119 1.56 6.21 -1.83
C TYR A 119 2.54 6.34 -0.66
N CYS A 120 3.63 7.07 -0.85
CA CYS A 120 4.58 7.40 0.21
C CYS A 120 5.00 8.87 0.15
N THR A 121 5.57 9.36 1.24
CA THR A 121 6.23 10.68 1.27
C THR A 121 7.55 10.61 0.51
N GLN A 122 8.14 11.77 0.20
CA GLN A 122 9.47 11.87 -0.40
C GLN A 122 10.57 11.13 0.41
N ARG A 123 10.36 10.94 1.72
CA ARG A 123 11.26 10.21 2.61
C ARG A 123 11.00 8.70 2.65
N GLY A 124 10.08 8.19 1.83
CA GLY A 124 9.72 6.78 1.81
C GLY A 124 8.78 6.33 2.95
N GLU A 125 8.12 7.27 3.65
CA GLU A 125 7.17 6.91 4.70
C GLU A 125 5.82 6.53 4.08
N TYR A 126 5.37 5.30 4.29
CA TYR A 126 4.03 4.83 3.95
C TYR A 126 3.11 4.98 5.16
N ALA A 127 2.02 5.69 4.99
CA ALA A 127 1.05 5.92 6.05
C ALA A 127 -0.38 5.64 5.59
N ILE A 128 -1.24 5.26 6.53
CA ILE A 128 -2.68 5.07 6.33
C ILE A 128 -3.45 5.77 7.45
N ARG A 129 -4.66 6.21 7.15
CA ARG A 129 -5.55 6.76 8.15
C ARG A 129 -6.20 5.62 8.96
N ALA A 130 -6.02 5.66 10.26
CA ALA A 130 -6.66 4.75 11.21
C ALA A 130 -7.33 5.60 12.28
N ASP A 131 -8.64 5.55 12.36
CA ASP A 131 -9.46 6.44 13.17
C ASP A 131 -9.11 7.92 12.90
N ALA A 132 -8.83 8.70 13.94
CA ALA A 132 -8.45 10.10 13.83
C ALA A 132 -6.93 10.33 13.64
N ARG A 133 -6.13 9.29 13.37
CA ARG A 133 -4.66 9.41 13.31
C ARG A 133 -4.07 8.81 12.05
N SER A 134 -2.98 9.40 11.57
CA SER A 134 -2.15 8.82 10.53
C SER A 134 -1.11 7.90 11.17
N ARG A 135 -1.16 6.59 10.87
CA ARG A 135 -0.16 5.61 11.30
C ARG A 135 0.69 5.11 10.13
N ALA A 136 1.82 4.54 10.43
CA ALA A 136 2.57 3.82 9.41
C ALA A 136 1.79 2.58 8.95
N LEU A 137 1.94 2.21 7.68
CA LEU A 137 1.47 0.92 7.18
C LEU A 137 2.33 -0.21 7.75
N TYR A 138 1.70 -1.28 8.18
CA TYR A 138 2.42 -2.49 8.54
C TYR A 138 2.97 -3.17 7.28
N PRO A 139 4.07 -3.94 7.38
CA PRO A 139 4.66 -4.62 6.23
C PRO A 139 3.66 -5.50 5.46
N GLU A 140 2.78 -6.19 6.15
CA GLU A 140 1.74 -7.05 5.57
C GLU A 140 0.71 -6.24 4.77
N GLU A 141 0.27 -5.10 5.29
CA GLU A 141 -0.67 -4.20 4.61
C GLU A 141 -0.03 -3.57 3.36
N LEU A 142 1.25 -3.20 3.46
CA LEU A 142 2.00 -2.65 2.35
C LEU A 142 2.18 -3.69 1.24
N LEU A 143 2.53 -4.92 1.61
CA LEU A 143 2.64 -6.04 0.68
C LEU A 143 1.30 -6.32 -0.01
N ALA A 144 0.19 -6.35 0.74
CA ALA A 144 -1.14 -6.53 0.19
C ALA A 144 -1.48 -5.46 -0.86
N MET A 145 -1.20 -4.17 -0.57
CA MET A 145 -1.44 -3.08 -1.54
C MET A 145 -0.60 -3.21 -2.82
N PHE A 146 0.64 -3.70 -2.71
CA PHE A 146 1.46 -3.97 -3.88
C PHE A 146 0.91 -5.15 -4.69
N MET A 147 0.50 -6.22 -4.02
CA MET A 147 -0.06 -7.41 -4.67
C MET A 147 -1.38 -7.10 -5.38
N ASP A 148 -2.26 -6.31 -4.77
CA ASP A 148 -3.52 -5.87 -5.39
C ASP A 148 -3.24 -5.10 -6.69
N ARG A 149 -2.30 -4.17 -6.65
CA ARG A 149 -1.91 -3.39 -7.82
C ARG A 149 -1.31 -4.24 -8.95
N GLU A 150 -0.39 -5.13 -8.63
CA GLU A 150 0.23 -6.01 -9.62
C GLU A 150 -0.78 -7.02 -10.18
N GLY A 151 -1.69 -7.51 -9.33
CA GLY A 151 -2.80 -8.38 -9.73
C GLY A 151 -3.73 -7.70 -10.73
N GLU A 152 -4.13 -6.44 -10.49
CA GLU A 152 -4.97 -5.67 -11.42
C GLU A 152 -4.26 -5.43 -12.77
N LEU A 153 -2.97 -5.09 -12.73
CA LEU A 153 -2.15 -4.91 -13.93
C LEU A 153 -2.02 -6.22 -14.72
N PHE A 154 -1.86 -7.34 -14.03
CA PHE A 154 -1.79 -8.65 -14.66
C PHE A 154 -3.12 -9.02 -15.33
N VAL A 155 -4.23 -8.87 -14.62
CA VAL A 155 -5.59 -9.16 -15.15
C VAL A 155 -5.91 -8.26 -16.34
N SER A 156 -5.55 -6.97 -16.28
CA SER A 156 -5.74 -6.04 -17.41
C SER A 156 -4.95 -6.50 -18.64
N ARG A 157 -3.64 -6.76 -18.49
CA ARG A 157 -2.80 -7.24 -19.59
C ARG A 157 -3.25 -8.58 -20.17
N PHE A 158 -3.71 -9.47 -19.29
CA PHE A 158 -4.24 -10.76 -19.71
C PHE A 158 -5.54 -10.59 -20.51
N ARG A 159 -6.45 -9.71 -20.04
CA ARG A 159 -7.69 -9.41 -20.77
C ARG A 159 -7.41 -8.79 -22.13
N ASP A 160 -6.49 -7.84 -22.20
CA ASP A 160 -6.10 -7.21 -23.46
C ASP A 160 -5.49 -8.23 -24.43
N ALA A 161 -4.68 -9.16 -23.94
CA ALA A 161 -4.11 -10.23 -24.74
C ALA A 161 -5.19 -11.19 -25.27
N VAL A 162 -6.19 -11.52 -24.45
CA VAL A 162 -7.33 -12.35 -24.86
C VAL A 162 -8.17 -11.61 -25.91
N HIS A 163 -8.49 -10.33 -25.72
CA HIS A 163 -9.21 -9.54 -26.71
C HIS A 163 -8.47 -9.38 -28.03
N GLN A 164 -7.15 -9.23 -28.00
CA GLN A 164 -6.33 -9.23 -29.21
C GLN A 164 -6.37 -10.59 -29.94
N LEU A 165 -6.41 -11.69 -29.21
CA LEU A 165 -6.56 -13.02 -29.77
C LEU A 165 -7.94 -13.21 -30.40
N GLU A 166 -9.01 -12.81 -29.70
CA GLU A 166 -10.39 -12.86 -30.21
C GLU A 166 -10.53 -12.02 -31.49
N HIS A 167 -9.98 -10.80 -31.51
CA HIS A 167 -10.02 -9.96 -32.70
C HIS A 167 -9.26 -10.56 -33.88
N ARG A 168 -8.09 -11.18 -33.65
CA ARG A 168 -7.33 -11.86 -34.71
C ARG A 168 -8.06 -13.10 -35.23
N LEU A 169 -8.71 -13.84 -34.33
CA LEU A 169 -9.54 -14.99 -34.74
C LEU A 169 -10.74 -14.56 -35.59
N GLY A 170 -11.41 -13.46 -35.22
CA GLY A 170 -12.54 -12.94 -36.00
C GLY A 170 -12.14 -12.45 -37.40
N LEU A 171 -10.93 -11.91 -37.59
CA LEU A 171 -10.42 -11.52 -38.90
C LEU A 171 -10.00 -12.72 -39.77
N MET A 172 -9.65 -13.84 -39.16
CA MET A 172 -9.30 -15.08 -39.89
C MET A 172 -10.51 -15.85 -40.37
N ASP A 173 -11.64 -15.77 -39.68
CA ASP A 173 -12.87 -16.51 -40.04
C ASP A 173 -13.42 -16.10 -41.43
N HIS A 174 -13.12 -14.91 -41.90
CA HIS A 174 -13.51 -14.43 -43.24
C HIS A 174 -12.53 -14.83 -44.38
N ALA A 175 -11.33 -15.33 -44.04
CA ALA A 175 -10.29 -15.56 -45.03
C ALA A 175 -10.05 -17.05 -45.39
N PHE A 176 -10.69 -17.99 -44.68
CA PHE A 176 -10.33 -19.40 -44.81
C PHE A 176 -11.50 -20.35 -45.01
N GLY A 177 -12.07 -20.38 -46.23
CA GLY A 177 -13.01 -21.44 -46.66
C GLY A 177 -12.33 -22.82 -46.87
N ASP A 178 -11.08 -22.86 -47.27
CA ASP A 178 -10.38 -24.14 -47.64
C ASP A 178 -9.21 -24.56 -46.73
N GLY A 179 -8.85 -23.71 -45.75
CA GLY A 179 -7.75 -23.97 -44.81
C GLY A 179 -8.14 -24.50 -43.44
N MET A 180 -9.43 -24.79 -43.20
CA MET A 180 -10.00 -25.05 -41.86
C MET A 180 -9.38 -26.31 -41.16
N LEU A 181 -8.98 -27.34 -41.92
CA LEU A 181 -8.39 -28.53 -41.32
C LEU A 181 -6.98 -28.32 -40.75
N GLN A 182 -6.19 -27.45 -41.35
CA GLN A 182 -4.85 -27.11 -40.81
C GLN A 182 -4.95 -26.11 -39.63
N LEU A 183 -5.96 -25.24 -39.63
CA LEU A 183 -6.21 -24.31 -38.53
C LEU A 183 -6.68 -24.98 -37.24
N THR A 184 -7.48 -26.03 -37.35
CA THR A 184 -7.95 -26.80 -36.17
C THR A 184 -6.78 -27.43 -35.43
N SER A 185 -5.79 -27.98 -36.14
CA SER A 185 -4.58 -28.55 -35.52
C SER A 185 -3.72 -27.49 -34.84
N HIS A 186 -3.64 -26.26 -35.42
CA HIS A 186 -2.88 -25.14 -34.83
C HIS A 186 -3.58 -24.56 -33.60
N VAL A 187 -4.91 -24.50 -33.61
CA VAL A 187 -5.71 -24.04 -32.45
C VAL A 187 -5.59 -25.03 -31.29
N GLU A 188 -5.60 -26.35 -31.58
CA GLU A 188 -5.36 -27.38 -30.55
C GLU A 188 -3.95 -27.30 -29.95
N GLU A 189 -2.95 -27.00 -30.79
CA GLU A 189 -1.57 -26.80 -30.30
C GLU A 189 -1.41 -25.55 -29.45
N LEU A 190 -2.10 -24.45 -29.82
CA LEU A 190 -2.17 -23.22 -29.02
C LEU A 190 -2.90 -23.43 -27.69
N ASP A 191 -4.00 -24.19 -27.68
CA ASP A 191 -4.72 -24.53 -26.45
C ASP A 191 -3.81 -25.38 -25.51
N CYS A 192 -3.04 -26.29 -26.08
CA CYS A 192 -2.07 -27.06 -25.32
C CYS A 192 -0.95 -26.19 -24.73
N GLN A 193 -0.45 -25.19 -25.47
CA GLN A 193 0.58 -24.25 -25.00
C GLN A 193 0.02 -23.29 -23.94
N VAL A 194 -1.20 -22.80 -24.11
CA VAL A 194 -1.90 -21.95 -23.12
C VAL A 194 -2.15 -22.70 -21.82
N ARG A 195 -2.60 -23.96 -21.89
CA ARG A 195 -2.76 -24.82 -20.70
C ARG A 195 -1.43 -25.09 -19.98
N ARG A 196 -0.34 -25.31 -20.75
CA ARG A 196 1.01 -25.46 -20.17
C ARG A 196 1.48 -24.16 -19.49
N THR A 197 1.23 -23.00 -20.10
CA THR A 197 1.61 -21.71 -19.51
C THR A 197 0.76 -21.35 -18.30
N LEU A 198 -0.54 -21.66 -18.32
CA LEU A 198 -1.40 -21.51 -17.14
C LEU A 198 -0.95 -22.40 -15.98
N ASN A 199 -0.68 -23.68 -16.26
CA ASN A 199 -0.13 -24.59 -15.25
C ASN A 199 1.22 -24.11 -14.71
N ARG A 200 2.05 -23.50 -15.56
CA ARG A 200 3.35 -22.94 -15.15
C ARG A 200 3.19 -21.66 -14.31
N VAL A 201 2.23 -20.82 -14.66
CA VAL A 201 1.87 -19.64 -13.85
C VAL A 201 1.30 -20.05 -12.50
N ASP A 202 0.43 -21.06 -12.45
CA ASP A 202 -0.08 -21.59 -11.19
C ASP A 202 1.03 -22.20 -10.32
N GLN A 203 1.94 -22.97 -10.92
CA GLN A 203 3.11 -23.49 -10.21
C GLN A 203 4.03 -22.39 -9.70
N MET A 204 4.24 -21.31 -10.49
CA MET A 204 5.04 -20.16 -10.06
C MET A 204 4.34 -19.41 -8.92
N THR A 205 3.02 -19.25 -8.99
CA THR A 205 2.21 -18.60 -7.95
C THR A 205 2.23 -19.41 -6.65
N ASP A 206 2.08 -20.73 -6.72
CA ASP A 206 2.14 -21.60 -5.55
C ASP A 206 3.55 -21.68 -4.94
N SER A 207 4.57 -21.68 -5.79
CA SER A 207 5.97 -21.59 -5.35
C SER A 207 6.26 -20.25 -4.69
N ALA A 208 5.72 -19.14 -5.22
CA ALA A 208 5.85 -17.82 -4.62
C ALA A 208 5.12 -17.75 -3.27
N LYS A 209 3.91 -18.30 -3.19
CA LYS A 209 3.17 -18.43 -1.91
C LYS A 209 3.92 -19.29 -0.89
N LYS A 210 4.50 -20.43 -1.34
CA LYS A 210 5.31 -21.31 -0.47
C LYS A 210 6.55 -20.58 0.03
N ARG A 211 7.28 -19.86 -0.87
CA ARG A 211 8.44 -19.04 -0.47
C ARG A 211 8.06 -17.91 0.48
N SER A 212 6.96 -17.20 0.22
CA SER A 212 6.46 -16.15 1.11
C SER A 212 6.11 -16.70 2.49
N ARG A 213 5.45 -17.87 2.55
CA ARG A 213 5.14 -18.53 3.84
C ARG A 213 6.41 -18.97 4.57
N ASN A 214 7.37 -19.54 3.85
CA ASN A 214 8.64 -19.97 4.44
C ASN A 214 9.45 -18.77 4.94
N MET A 215 9.46 -17.66 4.19
CA MET A 215 10.11 -16.41 4.58
C MET A 215 9.46 -15.78 5.82
N LEU A 216 8.12 -15.78 5.87
CA LEU A 216 7.38 -15.31 7.04
C LEU A 216 7.63 -16.20 8.27
N GLN A 217 7.74 -17.53 8.05
CA GLN A 217 8.08 -18.46 9.12
C GLN A 217 9.49 -18.20 9.63
N ALA A 218 10.48 -18.10 8.73
CA ALA A 218 11.86 -17.80 9.08
C ALA A 218 12.01 -16.44 9.82
N LEU A 219 11.22 -15.43 9.42
CA LEU A 219 11.18 -14.14 10.14
C LEU A 219 10.58 -14.28 11.55
N ARG A 220 9.53 -15.08 11.72
CA ARG A 220 8.96 -15.36 13.05
C ARG A 220 9.94 -16.12 13.94
N ASP A 221 10.58 -17.15 13.40
CA ASP A 221 11.57 -17.93 14.12
C ASP A 221 12.79 -17.10 14.51
N SER A 222 13.22 -16.18 13.62
CA SER A 222 14.26 -15.18 13.89
C SER A 222 13.86 -14.20 15.00
N GLN A 223 12.61 -13.70 14.95
CA GLN A 223 12.09 -12.78 15.97
C GLN A 223 11.96 -13.47 17.33
N GLU A 224 11.52 -14.71 17.35
CA GLU A 224 11.43 -15.53 18.57
C GLU A 224 12.82 -15.82 19.15
N SER A 225 13.81 -16.10 18.28
CA SER A 225 15.22 -16.27 18.66
C SER A 225 15.82 -15.00 19.25
N ILE A 226 15.56 -13.83 18.64
CA ILE A 226 16.01 -12.53 19.14
C ILE A 226 15.38 -12.22 20.50
N SER A 227 14.07 -12.44 20.65
CA SER A 227 13.38 -12.25 21.93
C SER A 227 13.90 -13.20 23.02
N GLY A 228 14.24 -14.44 22.64
CA GLY A 228 14.90 -15.39 23.52
C GLY A 228 16.28 -14.92 23.96
N LEU A 229 17.08 -14.37 23.04
CA LEU A 229 18.40 -13.81 23.36
C LEU A 229 18.31 -12.56 24.24
N GLU A 230 17.35 -11.67 24.01
CA GLU A 230 17.09 -10.52 24.87
C GLU A 230 16.70 -10.94 26.30
N ALA A 231 15.85 -11.94 26.43
CA ALA A 231 15.47 -12.47 27.75
C ALA A 231 16.67 -13.08 28.50
N ILE A 232 17.55 -13.78 27.80
CA ILE A 232 18.77 -14.36 28.38
C ILE A 232 19.77 -13.27 28.76
N LEU A 233 19.92 -12.21 27.93
CA LEU A 233 20.79 -11.07 28.24
C LEU A 233 20.30 -10.29 29.47
N ILE A 234 19.00 -10.14 29.63
CA ILE A 234 18.41 -9.46 30.80
C ILE A 234 18.57 -10.31 32.06
N ALA A 235 18.42 -11.63 31.96
CA ALA A 235 18.57 -12.54 33.08
C ALA A 235 20.02 -12.68 33.58
N ASN A 236 21.03 -12.41 32.73
CA ASN A 236 22.43 -12.72 33.00
C ASN A 236 23.32 -11.50 33.36
N ASN A 237 22.72 -10.36 33.70
CA ASN A 237 23.46 -9.10 33.98
C ASN A 237 24.32 -9.13 35.28
N GLY A 238 24.65 -10.31 35.85
CA GLY A 238 25.33 -10.44 37.14
C GLY A 238 26.53 -11.42 37.22
N ASN A 239 26.90 -12.21 36.22
CA ASN A 239 27.92 -13.23 36.38
C ASN A 239 28.89 -13.36 35.19
N PRO A 240 30.22 -13.05 35.38
CA PRO A 240 31.19 -13.05 34.29
C PRO A 240 31.58 -14.44 33.75
N SER A 241 31.37 -15.52 34.49
CA SER A 241 31.66 -16.87 34.02
C SER A 241 30.61 -17.44 33.07
N GLY A 242 29.34 -16.98 33.14
CA GLY A 242 28.26 -17.37 32.25
C GLY A 242 28.36 -16.75 30.83
N ARG A 243 29.24 -15.78 30.63
CA ARG A 243 29.38 -15.06 29.37
C ARG A 243 29.98 -15.90 28.25
N LEU A 244 30.91 -16.79 28.58
CA LEU A 244 31.57 -17.68 27.62
C LEU A 244 30.65 -18.84 27.19
N ASP A 245 29.88 -19.39 28.12
CA ASP A 245 28.92 -20.43 27.85
C ASP A 245 27.76 -19.88 27.00
N LEU A 246 27.33 -18.63 27.26
CA LEU A 246 26.31 -17.94 26.48
C LEU A 246 26.74 -17.67 25.05
N LEU A 247 28.00 -17.22 24.83
CA LEU A 247 28.55 -17.01 23.49
C LEU A 247 28.64 -18.33 22.72
N ARG A 248 28.92 -19.41 23.39
CA ARG A 248 28.96 -20.75 22.78
C ARG A 248 27.56 -21.22 22.37
N ASP A 249 26.55 -21.04 23.22
CA ASP A 249 25.14 -21.39 22.93
C ASP A 249 24.58 -20.52 21.77
N ILE A 250 24.91 -19.23 21.76
CA ILE A 250 24.56 -18.32 20.64
C ILE A 250 25.22 -18.78 19.33
N GLN A 251 26.48 -19.15 19.37
CA GLN A 251 27.22 -19.59 18.18
C GLN A 251 26.70 -20.93 17.66
N GLU A 252 26.29 -21.85 18.52
CA GLU A 252 25.67 -23.14 18.17
C GLU A 252 24.27 -22.94 17.57
N ARG A 253 23.47 -22.03 18.13
CA ARG A 253 22.14 -21.69 17.57
C ARG A 253 22.23 -20.95 16.24
N LEU A 254 23.21 -20.08 16.05
CA LEU A 254 23.46 -19.41 14.78
C LEU A 254 23.94 -20.40 13.71
N SER A 255 24.78 -21.38 14.06
CA SER A 255 25.19 -22.42 13.12
C SER A 255 24.03 -23.32 12.70
N LEU A 256 23.13 -23.68 13.62
CA LEU A 256 21.90 -24.41 13.30
C LEU A 256 20.94 -23.62 12.40
N LEU A 257 20.84 -22.30 12.59
CA LEU A 257 20.03 -21.44 11.74
C LEU A 257 20.61 -21.30 10.32
N THR A 258 21.95 -21.20 10.19
CA THR A 258 22.60 -21.17 8.88
C THR A 258 22.48 -22.52 8.17
N GLU A 259 22.61 -23.62 8.87
CA GLU A 259 22.45 -24.98 8.31
C GLU A 259 21.01 -25.25 7.83
N ASN A 260 20.01 -24.76 8.56
CA ASN A 260 18.59 -24.82 8.13
C ASN A 260 18.32 -23.93 6.90
N LEU A 261 18.96 -22.77 6.77
CA LEU A 261 18.87 -21.90 5.59
C LEU A 261 19.50 -22.58 4.37
N ASP A 262 20.69 -23.16 4.50
CA ASP A 262 21.39 -23.89 3.43
C ASP A 262 20.61 -25.15 3.00
N GLN A 263 19.94 -25.84 3.91
CA GLN A 263 19.07 -26.97 3.59
C GLN A 263 17.81 -26.53 2.81
N THR A 264 17.22 -25.39 3.16
CA THR A 264 16.08 -24.85 2.41
C THR A 264 16.48 -24.39 1.00
N GLU A 265 17.70 -23.89 0.83
CA GLU A 265 18.25 -23.48 -0.47
C GLU A 265 18.58 -24.68 -1.34
N SER A 266 19.20 -25.73 -0.78
CA SER A 266 19.53 -26.96 -1.49
C SER A 266 18.32 -27.78 -1.94
N VAL A 267 17.25 -27.83 -1.15
CA VAL A 267 15.97 -28.43 -1.54
C VAL A 267 15.31 -27.66 -2.69
N SER A 268 15.40 -26.31 -2.67
CA SER A 268 14.85 -25.48 -3.75
C SER A 268 15.59 -25.65 -5.08
N ILE A 269 16.89 -25.93 -5.06
CA ILE A 269 17.71 -26.17 -6.26
C ILE A 269 17.45 -27.57 -6.82
N SER A 270 17.31 -28.58 -5.96
CA SER A 270 17.04 -29.95 -6.39
C SER A 270 15.65 -30.16 -7.00
N GLU A 271 14.64 -29.44 -6.50
CA GLU A 271 13.30 -29.42 -7.09
C GLU A 271 13.24 -28.66 -8.44
N ALA A 272 14.13 -27.68 -8.65
CA ALA A 272 14.24 -26.97 -9.93
C ALA A 272 14.91 -27.84 -11.03
N GLU A 273 15.86 -28.69 -10.68
CA GLU A 273 16.56 -29.57 -11.63
C GLU A 273 15.72 -30.79 -12.02
N THR A 274 14.90 -31.31 -11.12
CA THR A 274 14.00 -32.45 -11.45
C THR A 274 12.80 -32.06 -12.30
N GLY A 275 12.34 -30.77 -12.24
CA GLY A 275 11.26 -30.26 -13.09
C GLY A 275 11.66 -29.92 -14.52
N SER A 276 12.96 -29.98 -14.87
CA SER A 276 13.49 -29.69 -16.22
C SER A 276 13.68 -30.93 -17.11
N ARG A 277 13.38 -32.13 -16.62
CA ARG A 277 13.63 -33.42 -17.34
C ARG A 277 12.38 -34.21 -17.72
N THR A 278 11.20 -33.62 -17.59
CA THR A 278 9.93 -34.15 -18.13
C THR A 278 9.27 -33.06 -18.98
#